data_b36719c4cdc8e342953e388d6a630e3a
#
_entry.id   b36719c4cdc8e342953e388d6a630e3a
#
_cell.length_a   1.000
_cell.length_b   1.000
_cell.length_c   1.000
_cell.angle_alpha   90.00
_cell.angle_beta   90.00
_cell.angle_gamma   90.00
#
_symmetry.space_group_name_H-M   'P 1'
#
loop_
_entity.id
_entity.type
_entity.pdbx_description
1 polymer ?
#
loop_
_entity_poly.entity_id
_entity_poly.type
_entity_poly.pdbx_seq_one_letter_code
_entity_poly.pdbx_strand_id
1 'polypeptide(L)'
;MAKKLNRCFGKTLSLPVLLFAFAINMGCAAAATGTPPVVPVANAQPCDLLASTTPCVAAISTTRALYSGYTGALYQVTRQSDQMTADVGLLSDGYANAAAQDTFCANTTCTITKIYDQSANHNDLTPAPPGGAAKGPGPGGYDLPAVANALPAMVGGHKVYGIAISAGMGYRNDTPTGTAVHGQPEGVYMVSSALHLNTKCCFDFGNAEVNNLDNDKGHMDAINVMCQGASPCAPTAGLDMENGIYGSLPVPNGTAFLTDMGASDGQHLYAIYQGNAQSGSLTTTGMLPLPSGYQPMQQEGAIILGIGGDNSNFATGYFFEGVMTKGMPTQSALAVVQANIVKAGYAGTLQP
;
A
#
# COMPACT_ATOMS: atom_id res chain seq x y z
N MET A 1 4.27 -51.33 -13.80
CA MET A 1 5.30 -52.35 -13.70
C MET A 1 6.47 -51.83 -12.87
N ALA A 2 6.84 -52.65 -11.89
CA ALA A 2 8.08 -52.75 -11.12
C ALA A 2 8.47 -51.63 -10.15
N LYS A 3 8.23 -51.95 -8.88
CA LYS A 3 8.91 -51.48 -7.65
C LYS A 3 10.40 -51.86 -7.66
N LYS A 4 11.25 -50.98 -7.12
CA LYS A 4 12.54 -51.44 -6.58
C LYS A 4 12.70 -50.97 -5.13
N LEU A 5 12.65 -51.94 -4.21
CA LEU A 5 13.18 -51.91 -2.84
C LEU A 5 14.70 -51.98 -2.90
N ASN A 6 15.39 -51.18 -2.10
CA ASN A 6 16.79 -51.47 -1.76
C ASN A 6 16.89 -51.81 -0.27
N ARG A 7 17.36 -53.05 -0.02
CA ARG A 7 17.66 -53.60 1.30
C ARG A 7 19.08 -53.17 1.72
N CYS A 8 19.23 -52.77 2.97
CA CYS A 8 20.53 -52.72 3.62
C CYS A 8 20.88 -54.11 4.17
N PHE A 9 22.03 -54.60 3.78
CA PHE A 9 22.65 -55.80 4.38
C PHE A 9 23.68 -55.40 5.43
N GLY A 10 23.56 -55.98 6.62
CA GLY A 10 24.52 -55.84 7.69
C GLY A 10 25.69 -56.85 7.54
N LYS A 11 26.85 -56.49 8.07
CA LYS A 11 27.90 -57.42 8.44
C LYS A 11 28.31 -57.22 9.90
N THR A 12 28.18 -58.27 10.65
CA THR A 12 28.61 -58.43 12.03
C THR A 12 30.15 -58.64 12.10
N LEU A 13 30.81 -57.99 13.04
CA LEU A 13 32.06 -58.44 13.63
C LEU A 13 32.03 -58.19 15.15
N SER A 14 32.25 -59.21 15.90
CA SER A 14 32.28 -59.31 17.35
C SER A 14 33.64 -58.95 17.92
N LEU A 15 33.73 -58.17 19.01
CA LEU A 15 34.46 -58.46 20.26
C LEU A 15 34.29 -57.28 21.26
N PRO A 16 34.43 -57.55 22.57
CA PRO A 16 33.76 -56.76 23.59
C PRO A 16 34.66 -55.70 24.25
N VAL A 17 34.16 -54.53 24.52
CA VAL A 17 34.70 -53.64 25.57
C VAL A 17 33.50 -52.94 26.26
N LEU A 18 33.45 -53.10 27.58
CA LEU A 18 32.60 -52.30 28.46
C LEU A 18 32.80 -50.84 28.21
N LEU A 19 31.69 -50.05 28.15
CA LEU A 19 31.65 -48.72 28.74
C LEU A 19 30.28 -48.07 28.58
N PHE A 20 29.77 -47.61 29.66
CA PHE A 20 28.76 -46.57 29.92
C PHE A 20 27.78 -46.18 28.79
N ALA A 21 26.54 -46.58 28.97
CA ALA A 21 25.41 -46.12 28.19
C ALA A 21 25.06 -44.66 28.56
N PHE A 22 25.44 -43.72 27.73
CA PHE A 22 24.75 -42.44 27.64
C PHE A 22 23.65 -42.58 26.57
N ALA A 23 22.42 -42.70 26.98
CA ALA A 23 21.28 -42.65 26.09
C ALA A 23 21.08 -41.22 25.63
N ILE A 24 21.57 -40.85 24.42
CA ILE A 24 21.17 -39.65 23.74
C ILE A 24 19.81 -39.91 23.10
N ASN A 25 18.76 -39.42 23.74
CA ASN A 25 17.45 -39.35 23.13
C ASN A 25 17.48 -38.29 22.01
N MET A 26 17.73 -38.74 20.76
CA MET A 26 17.44 -37.95 19.58
C MET A 26 15.90 -37.92 19.41
N GLY A 27 15.25 -36.96 20.06
CA GLY A 27 13.87 -36.61 19.76
C GLY A 27 13.81 -36.04 18.35
N CYS A 28 13.24 -36.78 17.39
CA CYS A 28 12.76 -36.16 16.15
C CYS A 28 11.73 -35.09 16.51
N ALA A 29 12.15 -33.83 16.45
CA ALA A 29 11.18 -32.71 16.45
C ALA A 29 10.38 -32.80 15.15
N ALA A 30 9.14 -33.30 15.24
CA ALA A 30 8.18 -33.17 14.18
C ALA A 30 7.96 -31.65 13.97
N ALA A 31 8.32 -31.15 12.79
CA ALA A 31 7.93 -29.80 12.38
C ALA A 31 6.40 -29.74 12.42
N ALA A 32 5.87 -28.96 13.36
CA ALA A 32 4.45 -28.67 13.41
C ALA A 32 4.12 -27.89 12.14
N THR A 33 3.47 -28.53 11.18
CA THR A 33 2.78 -27.86 10.08
C THR A 33 1.51 -27.22 10.65
N GLY A 34 1.69 -26.13 11.37
CA GLY A 34 0.58 -25.28 11.79
C GLY A 34 0.02 -24.61 10.54
N THR A 35 -1.17 -24.98 10.12
CA THR A 35 -1.98 -24.16 9.22
C THR A 35 -2.06 -22.75 9.84
N PRO A 36 -1.82 -21.68 9.04
CA PRO A 36 -2.01 -20.33 9.53
C PRO A 36 -3.40 -20.18 10.17
N PRO A 37 -3.54 -19.44 11.27
CA PRO A 37 -4.84 -19.23 11.88
C PRO A 37 -5.81 -18.66 10.86
N VAL A 38 -6.92 -19.35 10.63
CA VAL A 38 -8.01 -18.84 9.78
C VAL A 38 -8.66 -17.68 10.54
N VAL A 39 -8.39 -16.46 10.07
CA VAL A 39 -9.04 -15.25 10.62
C VAL A 39 -10.54 -15.33 10.33
N PRO A 40 -11.42 -15.18 11.34
CA PRO A 40 -12.85 -15.12 11.09
C PRO A 40 -13.16 -13.98 10.10
N VAL A 41 -13.95 -14.26 9.07
CA VAL A 41 -14.29 -13.28 8.01
C VAL A 41 -14.88 -11.98 8.58
N ALA A 42 -15.53 -12.05 9.74
CA ALA A 42 -16.10 -10.88 10.42
C ALA A 42 -15.06 -9.84 10.87
N ASN A 43 -13.80 -10.25 11.13
CA ASN A 43 -12.73 -9.39 11.62
C ASN A 43 -11.56 -9.26 10.60
N ALA A 44 -11.66 -9.89 9.44
CA ALA A 44 -10.64 -9.83 8.42
C ALA A 44 -10.49 -8.39 7.91
N GLN A 45 -9.25 -7.97 7.70
CA GLN A 45 -8.87 -6.69 7.12
C GLN A 45 -8.51 -6.87 5.63
N PRO A 46 -8.32 -5.81 4.84
CA PRO A 46 -8.07 -5.94 3.40
C PRO A 46 -7.00 -6.96 3.02
N CYS A 47 -5.87 -6.97 3.70
CA CYS A 47 -4.78 -7.89 3.38
C CYS A 47 -5.02 -9.33 3.85
N ASP A 48 -5.86 -9.55 4.87
CA ASP A 48 -6.31 -10.90 5.23
C ASP A 48 -7.23 -11.48 4.15
N LEU A 49 -8.08 -10.63 3.55
CA LEU A 49 -9.03 -11.01 2.49
C LEU A 49 -8.32 -11.36 1.17
N LEU A 50 -7.17 -10.73 0.90
CA LEU A 50 -6.36 -10.93 -0.29
C LEU A 50 -5.31 -12.04 -0.12
N ALA A 51 -4.95 -12.41 1.11
CA ALA A 51 -3.77 -13.23 1.42
C ALA A 51 -3.70 -14.58 0.69
N SER A 52 -4.84 -15.21 0.37
CA SER A 52 -4.86 -16.55 -0.22
C SER A 52 -4.58 -16.57 -1.74
N THR A 53 -4.78 -15.45 -2.44
CA THR A 53 -4.70 -15.37 -3.90
C THR A 53 -3.72 -14.32 -4.39
N THR A 54 -3.74 -13.16 -3.78
CA THR A 54 -2.95 -11.98 -4.17
C THR A 54 -2.47 -11.26 -2.92
N PRO A 55 -1.46 -11.83 -2.20
CA PRO A 55 -1.00 -11.27 -0.92
C PRO A 55 -0.51 -9.83 -1.06
N CYS A 56 -0.77 -9.03 -0.03
CA CYS A 56 -0.26 -7.67 0.03
C CYS A 56 1.27 -7.67 0.11
N VAL A 57 1.90 -6.85 -0.72
CA VAL A 57 3.35 -6.58 -0.71
C VAL A 57 3.69 -5.22 -0.10
N ALA A 58 2.71 -4.32 -0.08
CA ALA A 58 2.73 -3.09 0.71
C ALA A 58 1.32 -2.84 1.26
N ALA A 59 1.23 -2.39 2.51
CA ALA A 59 -0.02 -2.08 3.19
C ALA A 59 0.18 -0.82 4.04
N ILE A 60 -0.17 0.32 3.47
CA ILE A 60 0.12 1.67 3.96
C ILE A 60 -1.16 2.30 4.48
N SER A 61 -1.20 2.74 5.73
CA SER A 61 -2.37 3.42 6.29
C SER A 61 -1.99 4.32 7.45
N THR A 62 -2.66 5.48 7.54
CA THR A 62 -2.57 6.35 8.72
C THR A 62 -3.84 6.29 9.58
N THR A 63 -4.81 5.46 9.22
CA THR A 63 -6.14 5.46 9.84
C THR A 63 -6.46 4.17 10.59
N ARG A 64 -5.98 3.01 10.12
CA ARG A 64 -6.32 1.70 10.70
C ARG A 64 -5.33 0.60 10.34
N ALA A 65 -5.46 -0.53 10.99
CA ALA A 65 -4.80 -1.77 10.60
C ALA A 65 -5.38 -2.32 9.29
N LEU A 66 -4.52 -2.82 8.40
CA LEU A 66 -4.85 -3.48 7.13
C LEU A 66 -4.66 -5.01 7.21
N TYR A 67 -4.17 -5.52 8.34
CA TYR A 67 -4.17 -6.91 8.75
C TYR A 67 -4.79 -7.01 10.14
N SER A 68 -5.62 -8.01 10.39
CA SER A 68 -6.26 -8.22 11.69
C SER A 68 -5.28 -8.53 12.82
N GLY A 69 -4.11 -9.08 12.50
CA GLY A 69 -3.03 -9.39 13.44
C GLY A 69 -1.98 -8.29 13.59
N TYR A 70 -2.12 -7.16 12.90
CA TYR A 70 -1.12 -6.09 12.98
C TYR A 70 -1.22 -5.32 14.30
N THR A 71 -0.08 -5.15 14.97
CA THR A 71 0.03 -4.44 16.26
C THR A 71 1.13 -3.36 16.26
N GLY A 72 1.76 -3.14 15.11
CA GLY A 72 2.83 -2.17 14.94
C GLY A 72 2.35 -0.72 14.84
N ALA A 73 3.30 0.18 14.64
CA ALA A 73 3.01 1.57 14.34
C ALA A 73 2.49 1.75 12.91
N LEU A 74 1.60 2.72 12.72
CA LEU A 74 1.11 3.10 11.39
C LEU A 74 2.03 4.11 10.71
N TYR A 75 2.49 5.10 11.47
CA TYR A 75 3.38 6.15 11.00
C TYR A 75 4.17 6.78 12.12
N GLN A 76 5.24 7.47 11.77
CA GLN A 76 6.07 8.24 12.69
C GLN A 76 5.87 9.73 12.46
N VAL A 77 5.77 10.48 13.54
CA VAL A 77 5.75 11.94 13.51
C VAL A 77 7.01 12.51 14.14
N THR A 78 7.49 13.62 13.55
CA THR A 78 8.59 14.42 14.09
C THR A 78 8.08 15.79 14.47
N ARG A 79 8.30 16.24 15.69
CA ARG A 79 7.88 17.56 16.13
C ARG A 79 8.95 18.62 15.86
N GLN A 80 8.48 19.79 15.43
CA GLN A 80 9.36 20.87 14.97
C GLN A 80 10.18 21.50 16.10
N SER A 81 9.65 21.54 17.33
CA SER A 81 10.24 22.24 18.46
C SER A 81 11.60 21.71 18.91
N ASP A 82 11.84 20.41 18.81
CA ASP A 82 13.03 19.73 19.31
C ASP A 82 13.50 18.54 18.45
N GLN A 83 12.87 18.32 17.32
CA GLN A 83 13.16 17.22 16.37
C GLN A 83 12.98 15.82 16.96
N MET A 84 12.30 15.69 18.10
CA MET A 84 11.95 14.38 18.64
C MET A 84 10.89 13.68 17.79
N THR A 85 10.95 12.36 17.76
CA THR A 85 10.03 11.51 17.02
C THR A 85 9.15 10.70 17.95
N ALA A 86 7.95 10.36 17.49
CA ALA A 86 7.07 9.39 18.13
C ALA A 86 6.33 8.56 17.07
N ASP A 87 6.14 7.30 17.38
CA ASP A 87 5.36 6.40 16.56
C ASP A 87 3.88 6.46 16.95
N VAL A 88 3.01 6.58 15.96
CA VAL A 88 1.57 6.52 16.14
C VAL A 88 1.10 5.10 15.84
N GLY A 89 0.72 4.38 16.89
CA GLY A 89 0.24 3.00 16.81
C GLY A 89 -1.29 2.92 16.78
N LEU A 90 -1.79 1.76 17.14
CA LEU A 90 -3.20 1.41 17.11
C LEU A 90 -3.86 1.49 18.50
N LEU A 91 -5.14 1.78 18.50
CA LEU A 91 -6.07 1.45 19.57
C LEU A 91 -6.35 -0.06 19.55
N SER A 92 -6.95 -0.58 20.64
CA SER A 92 -7.21 -2.03 20.78
C SER A 92 -8.18 -2.62 19.75
N ASP A 93 -8.94 -1.79 19.08
CA ASP A 93 -9.89 -2.14 18.02
C ASP A 93 -9.35 -1.91 16.59
N GLY A 94 -8.05 -1.57 16.48
CA GLY A 94 -7.33 -1.50 15.20
C GLY A 94 -7.37 -0.16 14.47
N TYR A 95 -7.88 0.90 15.09
CA TYR A 95 -7.82 2.25 14.54
C TYR A 95 -6.62 3.03 15.08
N ALA A 96 -6.19 4.07 14.35
CA ALA A 96 -5.05 4.90 14.74
C ALA A 96 -5.27 5.62 16.07
N ASN A 97 -4.27 5.63 16.93
CA ASN A 97 -4.30 6.35 18.21
C ASN A 97 -3.94 7.84 18.00
N ALA A 98 -4.87 8.61 17.42
CA ALA A 98 -4.68 10.05 17.20
C ALA A 98 -4.47 10.84 18.50
N ALA A 99 -5.00 10.38 19.63
CA ALA A 99 -4.81 11.04 20.91
C ALA A 99 -3.34 11.02 21.38
N ALA A 100 -2.61 9.95 21.07
CA ALA A 100 -1.15 9.89 21.33
C ALA A 100 -0.40 10.93 20.50
N GLN A 101 -0.74 11.08 19.21
CA GLN A 101 -0.20 12.15 18.35
C GLN A 101 -0.53 13.54 18.91
N ASP A 102 -1.80 13.79 19.23
CA ASP A 102 -2.24 15.09 19.76
C ASP A 102 -1.46 15.48 21.02
N THR A 103 -1.22 14.50 21.90
CA THR A 103 -0.46 14.71 23.13
C THR A 103 1.02 15.00 22.82
N PHE A 104 1.65 14.23 21.95
CA PHE A 104 3.05 14.39 21.58
C PHE A 104 3.28 15.71 20.84
N CYS A 105 2.36 16.12 19.98
CA CYS A 105 2.46 17.32 19.14
C CYS A 105 1.85 18.57 19.80
N ALA A 106 1.51 18.51 21.09
CA ALA A 106 0.93 19.66 21.79
C ALA A 106 1.87 20.88 21.76
N ASN A 107 1.30 22.04 21.37
CA ASN A 107 2.00 23.33 21.26
C ASN A 107 3.16 23.38 20.24
N THR A 108 3.21 22.45 19.29
CA THR A 108 4.20 22.45 18.21
C THR A 108 3.58 21.85 16.94
N THR A 109 4.20 22.12 15.79
CA THR A 109 3.86 21.43 14.55
C THR A 109 4.58 20.08 14.51
N CYS A 110 3.86 19.04 14.11
CA CYS A 110 4.44 17.74 13.74
C CYS A 110 4.27 17.48 12.25
N THR A 111 5.22 16.75 11.69
CA THR A 111 5.16 16.25 10.31
C THR A 111 5.30 14.72 10.30
N ILE A 112 4.68 14.06 9.32
CA ILE A 112 4.78 12.61 9.13
C ILE A 112 6.09 12.32 8.41
N THR A 113 7.08 11.80 9.11
CA THR A 113 8.44 11.57 8.56
C THR A 113 8.64 10.14 8.07
N LYS A 114 7.77 9.22 8.43
CA LYS A 114 7.74 7.85 7.94
C LYS A 114 6.33 7.31 7.98
N ILE A 115 5.95 6.51 6.99
CA ILE A 115 4.72 5.72 6.97
C ILE A 115 5.14 4.26 6.94
N TYR A 116 4.70 3.49 7.93
CA TYR A 116 5.09 2.09 8.05
C TYR A 116 4.26 1.20 7.13
N ASP A 117 4.93 0.29 6.45
CA ASP A 117 4.29 -0.81 5.75
C ASP A 117 3.91 -1.91 6.76
N GLN A 118 2.65 -2.23 6.81
CA GLN A 118 2.10 -3.27 7.70
C GLN A 118 2.34 -4.69 7.18
N SER A 119 2.81 -4.86 5.94
CA SER A 119 3.13 -6.17 5.39
C SER A 119 4.43 -6.73 5.97
N ALA A 120 4.68 -8.01 5.75
CA ALA A 120 5.93 -8.65 6.18
C ALA A 120 7.17 -8.15 5.42
N ASN A 121 6.99 -7.36 4.35
CA ASN A 121 8.09 -6.81 3.56
C ASN A 121 8.69 -5.53 4.16
N HIS A 122 7.93 -4.82 5.03
CA HIS A 122 8.36 -3.58 5.66
C HIS A 122 8.83 -2.52 4.64
N ASN A 123 8.08 -2.36 3.57
CA ASN A 123 8.30 -1.38 2.51
C ASN A 123 7.88 0.04 2.96
N ASP A 124 8.47 0.52 4.05
CA ASP A 124 8.15 1.83 4.64
C ASP A 124 8.37 2.96 3.63
N LEU A 125 7.55 4.01 3.70
CA LEU A 125 7.69 5.20 2.88
C LEU A 125 8.27 6.35 3.69
N THR A 126 9.17 7.11 3.06
CA THR A 126 9.77 8.34 3.59
C THR A 126 9.61 9.48 2.58
N PRO A 127 9.80 10.76 2.96
CA PRO A 127 9.75 11.86 1.99
C PRO A 127 10.60 11.58 0.76
N ALA A 128 10.05 11.85 -0.42
CA ALA A 128 10.65 11.47 -1.69
C ALA A 128 11.97 12.22 -1.95
N PRO A 129 13.00 11.56 -2.50
CA PRO A 129 14.21 12.21 -2.98
C PRO A 129 13.93 13.03 -4.25
N PRO A 130 14.83 13.94 -4.66
CA PRO A 130 14.69 14.66 -5.91
C PRO A 130 14.68 13.71 -7.11
N GLY A 131 13.88 14.03 -8.13
CA GLY A 131 13.77 13.28 -9.37
C GLY A 131 14.01 14.09 -10.63
N GLY A 132 13.67 13.49 -11.78
CA GLY A 132 13.82 14.10 -13.10
C GLY A 132 12.95 15.32 -13.32
N ALA A 133 11.68 15.28 -12.87
CA ALA A 133 10.73 16.37 -13.05
C ALA A 133 10.89 17.47 -12.01
N ALA A 134 11.17 17.14 -10.75
CA ALA A 134 11.24 18.13 -9.69
C ALA A 134 12.23 17.78 -8.57
N LYS A 135 12.58 18.84 -7.85
CA LYS A 135 13.19 18.77 -6.51
C LYS A 135 12.20 19.34 -5.52
N GLY A 136 12.05 18.66 -4.41
CA GLY A 136 11.25 19.18 -3.31
C GLY A 136 11.91 20.36 -2.61
N PRO A 137 11.14 21.12 -1.80
CA PRO A 137 11.65 22.28 -1.07
C PRO A 137 12.39 21.91 0.23
N GLY A 138 12.49 20.64 0.56
CA GLY A 138 13.19 20.15 1.74
C GLY A 138 14.71 20.13 1.61
N PRO A 139 15.45 19.84 2.71
CA PRO A 139 16.89 19.72 2.68
C PRO A 139 17.37 18.70 1.64
N GLY A 140 18.40 19.06 0.88
CA GLY A 140 18.92 18.17 -0.18
C GLY A 140 18.02 18.02 -1.40
N GLY A 141 16.94 18.78 -1.50
CA GLY A 141 15.96 18.67 -2.58
C GLY A 141 14.93 17.57 -2.37
N TYR A 142 14.85 17.01 -1.17
CA TYR A 142 13.78 16.09 -0.81
C TYR A 142 12.44 16.82 -0.71
N ASP A 143 11.36 16.08 -0.90
CA ASP A 143 10.02 16.58 -0.65
C ASP A 143 9.80 16.84 0.85
N LEU A 144 8.88 17.76 1.16
CA LEU A 144 8.50 18.00 2.55
C LEU A 144 7.59 16.88 3.05
N PRO A 145 7.78 16.47 4.30
CA PRO A 145 6.80 15.60 4.96
C PRO A 145 5.50 16.38 5.23
N ALA A 146 4.36 15.70 5.08
CA ALA A 146 3.05 16.28 5.33
C ALA A 146 2.86 16.66 6.81
N VAL A 147 2.11 17.75 7.05
CA VAL A 147 1.73 18.17 8.41
C VAL A 147 0.79 17.14 9.03
N ALA A 148 1.15 16.59 10.17
CA ALA A 148 0.54 15.40 10.73
C ALA A 148 -0.93 15.56 11.16
N ASN A 149 -1.38 16.77 11.45
CA ASN A 149 -2.75 17.09 11.86
C ASN A 149 -3.52 17.91 10.83
N ALA A 150 -3.02 18.03 9.60
CA ALA A 150 -3.65 18.84 8.57
C ALA A 150 -4.98 18.24 8.06
N LEU A 151 -5.16 16.92 8.14
CA LEU A 151 -6.33 16.23 7.62
C LEU A 151 -7.00 15.37 8.71
N PRO A 152 -7.76 15.98 9.64
CA PRO A 152 -8.55 15.22 10.60
C PRO A 152 -9.73 14.52 9.91
N ALA A 153 -9.99 13.27 10.27
CA ALA A 153 -11.11 12.47 9.77
C ALA A 153 -11.68 11.61 10.90
N MET A 154 -12.83 10.98 10.62
CA MET A 154 -13.45 9.99 11.49
C MET A 154 -13.49 8.65 10.78
N VAL A 155 -12.99 7.60 11.43
CA VAL A 155 -13.04 6.22 10.91
C VAL A 155 -13.41 5.30 12.06
N GLY A 156 -14.47 4.51 11.90
CA GLY A 156 -14.95 3.61 12.95
C GLY A 156 -15.39 4.32 14.23
N GLY A 157 -15.78 5.58 14.15
CA GLY A 157 -16.12 6.40 15.31
C GLY A 157 -14.92 7.03 16.03
N HIS A 158 -13.68 6.78 15.58
CA HIS A 158 -12.46 7.36 16.13
C HIS A 158 -11.98 8.54 15.30
N LYS A 159 -11.47 9.58 15.98
CA LYS A 159 -10.66 10.61 15.32
C LYS A 159 -9.36 9.97 14.85
N VAL A 160 -9.03 10.22 13.59
CA VAL A 160 -7.77 9.82 12.95
C VAL A 160 -7.23 10.97 12.11
N TYR A 161 -6.04 10.81 11.56
CA TYR A 161 -5.48 11.77 10.61
C TYR A 161 -5.13 11.06 9.30
N GLY A 162 -5.60 11.60 8.17
CA GLY A 162 -5.10 11.28 6.85
C GLY A 162 -3.87 12.11 6.50
N ILE A 163 -3.35 11.94 5.31
CA ILE A 163 -2.23 12.71 4.74
C ILE A 163 -2.79 13.72 3.74
N ALA A 164 -2.57 15.01 4.00
CA ALA A 164 -2.83 16.07 3.03
C ALA A 164 -1.55 16.33 2.22
N ILE A 165 -1.57 15.94 0.97
CA ILE A 165 -0.50 16.21 0.01
C ILE A 165 -0.74 17.58 -0.63
N SER A 166 0.30 18.38 -0.68
CA SER A 166 0.38 19.65 -1.40
C SER A 166 1.63 19.66 -2.27
N ALA A 167 1.71 20.57 -3.21
CA ALA A 167 2.87 20.66 -4.10
C ALA A 167 4.20 20.72 -3.32
N GLY A 168 5.18 19.92 -3.72
CA GLY A 168 6.45 19.74 -3.04
C GLY A 168 6.42 18.75 -1.88
N MET A 169 5.35 17.95 -1.75
CA MET A 169 5.19 16.88 -0.78
C MET A 169 4.96 15.54 -1.48
N GLY A 170 5.56 14.49 -0.97
CA GLY A 170 5.34 13.12 -1.42
C GLY A 170 6.24 12.15 -0.69
N TYR A 171 5.93 10.88 -0.83
CA TYR A 171 6.62 9.79 -0.14
C TYR A 171 7.03 8.71 -1.12
N ARG A 172 8.13 8.03 -0.82
CA ARG A 172 8.69 7.04 -1.74
C ARG A 172 9.52 5.98 -1.01
N ASN A 173 9.63 4.81 -1.66
CA ASN A 173 10.62 3.77 -1.39
C ASN A 173 11.15 3.25 -2.73
N ASP A 174 12.45 3.48 -3.01
CA ASP A 174 13.11 3.06 -4.25
C ASP A 174 13.68 1.65 -4.21
N THR A 175 13.65 1.00 -3.04
CA THR A 175 14.24 -0.33 -2.83
C THR A 175 13.28 -1.28 -2.11
N PRO A 176 11.99 -1.32 -2.50
CA PRO A 176 11.05 -2.22 -1.86
C PRO A 176 11.31 -3.68 -2.24
N THR A 177 10.68 -4.59 -1.53
CA THR A 177 10.73 -6.03 -1.81
C THR A 177 9.34 -6.57 -2.14
N GLY A 178 9.28 -7.49 -3.11
CA GLY A 178 8.07 -8.22 -3.45
C GLY A 178 7.08 -7.51 -4.36
N THR A 179 7.32 -6.25 -4.73
CA THR A 179 6.53 -5.48 -5.71
C THR A 179 6.68 -6.09 -7.12
N ALA A 180 5.71 -5.82 -7.98
CA ALA A 180 5.75 -6.29 -9.36
C ALA A 180 6.85 -5.60 -10.16
N VAL A 181 7.52 -6.35 -11.04
CA VAL A 181 8.54 -5.85 -11.96
C VAL A 181 8.39 -6.54 -13.32
N HIS A 182 8.75 -5.85 -14.40
CA HIS A 182 8.88 -6.43 -15.76
C HIS A 182 7.68 -7.26 -16.19
N GLY A 183 6.50 -6.67 -16.17
CA GLY A 183 5.25 -7.29 -16.64
C GLY A 183 4.69 -8.36 -15.70
N GLN A 184 5.07 -8.35 -14.44
CA GLN A 184 4.40 -9.17 -13.42
C GLN A 184 3.01 -8.59 -13.10
N PRO A 185 2.04 -9.47 -12.79
CA PRO A 185 0.71 -9.01 -12.43
C PRO A 185 0.70 -8.36 -11.05
N GLU A 186 -0.10 -7.30 -10.91
CA GLU A 186 -0.32 -6.62 -9.64
C GLU A 186 -1.73 -6.05 -9.51
N GLY A 187 -2.06 -5.66 -8.29
CA GLY A 187 -3.20 -4.83 -7.96
C GLY A 187 -2.79 -3.73 -7.00
N VAL A 188 -3.46 -2.61 -7.11
CA VAL A 188 -3.26 -1.47 -6.25
C VAL A 188 -4.60 -0.87 -5.85
N TYR A 189 -4.77 -0.45 -4.60
CA TYR A 189 -5.88 0.42 -4.24
C TYR A 189 -5.44 1.52 -3.28
N MET A 190 -6.17 2.63 -3.27
CA MET A 190 -6.11 3.63 -2.21
C MET A 190 -7.51 4.11 -1.81
N VAL A 191 -7.62 4.56 -0.56
CA VAL A 191 -8.72 5.42 -0.12
C VAL A 191 -8.21 6.86 -0.12
N SER A 192 -8.83 7.67 -0.94
CA SER A 192 -8.47 9.06 -1.23
C SER A 192 -9.68 10.00 -1.07
N SER A 193 -9.65 11.17 -1.69
CA SER A 193 -10.77 12.13 -1.70
C SER A 193 -10.82 12.92 -3.01
N ALA A 194 -12.02 13.30 -3.42
CA ALA A 194 -12.23 14.24 -4.54
C ALA A 194 -12.24 15.72 -4.12
N LEU A 195 -11.99 16.05 -2.84
CA LEU A 195 -12.16 17.41 -2.32
C LEU A 195 -10.91 18.30 -2.41
N HIS A 196 -9.74 17.73 -2.61
CA HIS A 196 -8.47 18.48 -2.61
C HIS A 196 -7.62 18.12 -3.81
N LEU A 197 -8.20 18.18 -4.99
CA LEU A 197 -7.52 17.83 -6.24
C LEU A 197 -7.23 19.09 -7.06
N ASN A 198 -6.11 19.08 -7.79
CA ASN A 198 -5.78 20.05 -8.80
C ASN A 198 -5.58 19.38 -10.17
N THR A 199 -5.20 20.14 -11.18
CA THR A 199 -4.96 19.65 -12.55
C THR A 199 -3.49 19.33 -12.83
N LYS A 200 -2.68 19.22 -11.79
CA LYS A 200 -1.24 19.00 -11.91
C LYS A 200 -0.91 17.53 -11.66
N CYS A 201 0.16 17.06 -12.25
CA CYS A 201 0.73 15.75 -11.99
C CYS A 201 1.67 15.80 -10.76
N CYS A 202 1.72 14.79 -9.92
CA CYS A 202 0.80 13.65 -9.91
C CYS A 202 0.36 13.40 -8.47
N PHE A 203 -0.87 12.96 -8.27
CA PHE A 203 -1.32 12.42 -7.00
C PHE A 203 -1.54 10.92 -7.20
N ASP A 204 -0.41 10.18 -7.15
CA ASP A 204 -0.36 8.77 -7.43
C ASP A 204 -0.08 7.94 -6.19
N PHE A 205 -0.52 6.69 -6.20
CA PHE A 205 -0.14 5.65 -5.28
C PHE A 205 0.04 4.33 -6.04
N GLY A 206 1.22 3.75 -6.00
CA GLY A 206 1.50 2.48 -6.67
C GLY A 206 2.96 2.27 -7.03
N ASN A 207 3.16 1.49 -8.09
CA ASN A 207 4.45 1.10 -8.65
C ASN A 207 5.05 2.18 -9.54
N ALA A 208 6.34 2.40 -9.44
CA ALA A 208 7.06 3.42 -10.23
C ALA A 208 8.51 3.01 -10.50
N GLU A 209 9.23 3.87 -11.23
CA GLU A 209 10.65 3.73 -11.51
C GLU A 209 11.49 3.79 -10.24
N VAL A 210 12.55 3.00 -10.17
CA VAL A 210 13.45 2.96 -9.00
C VAL A 210 14.53 4.06 -9.01
N ASN A 211 14.70 4.77 -10.11
CA ASN A 211 15.75 5.78 -10.30
C ASN A 211 15.23 7.23 -10.23
N ASN A 212 13.94 7.44 -9.98
CA ASN A 212 13.27 8.75 -9.96
C ASN A 212 13.35 9.53 -11.29
N LEU A 213 13.39 8.83 -12.40
CA LEU A 213 13.42 9.40 -13.76
C LEU A 213 12.26 8.83 -14.56
N ASP A 214 11.77 9.57 -15.54
CA ASP A 214 10.88 9.04 -16.57
C ASP A 214 11.68 8.05 -17.45
N ASN A 215 11.36 6.76 -17.33
CA ASN A 215 11.99 5.66 -18.07
C ASN A 215 11.16 5.21 -19.27
N ASP A 216 10.17 6.03 -19.67
CA ASP A 216 9.24 5.77 -20.80
C ASP A 216 8.07 4.84 -20.40
N LYS A 217 7.25 4.53 -21.37
CA LYS A 217 5.96 3.84 -21.28
C LYS A 217 6.02 2.50 -20.54
N GLY A 218 5.11 2.33 -19.60
CA GLY A 218 4.91 1.07 -18.90
C GLY A 218 5.83 0.83 -17.71
N HIS A 219 6.69 1.80 -17.34
CA HIS A 219 7.60 1.67 -16.22
C HIS A 219 6.94 1.92 -14.87
N MET A 220 5.75 2.52 -14.84
CA MET A 220 4.92 2.59 -13.62
C MET A 220 3.54 1.96 -13.83
N ASP A 221 2.87 1.66 -12.71
CA ASP A 221 1.50 1.17 -12.63
C ASP A 221 0.91 1.64 -11.30
N ALA A 222 0.39 2.87 -11.31
CA ALA A 222 -0.07 3.55 -10.10
C ALA A 222 -1.49 4.11 -10.29
N ILE A 223 -2.29 4.08 -9.22
CA ILE A 223 -3.56 4.80 -9.20
C ILE A 223 -3.28 6.29 -9.20
N ASN A 224 -3.85 7.00 -10.18
CA ASN A 224 -3.87 8.46 -10.27
C ASN A 224 -5.28 8.99 -10.01
N VAL A 225 -5.39 10.04 -9.20
CA VAL A 225 -6.63 10.79 -9.02
C VAL A 225 -6.34 12.27 -9.24
N MET A 226 -7.04 12.87 -10.19
CA MET A 226 -6.81 14.28 -10.57
C MET A 226 -8.06 14.98 -11.07
N CYS A 227 -8.01 16.29 -11.17
CA CYS A 227 -9.03 17.08 -11.89
C CYS A 227 -8.77 17.05 -13.39
N GLN A 228 -9.80 16.73 -14.16
CA GLN A 228 -9.83 16.98 -15.60
C GLN A 228 -10.45 18.38 -15.82
N GLY A 229 -9.64 19.33 -16.30
CA GLY A 229 -10.07 20.72 -16.51
C GLY A 229 -9.95 21.62 -15.27
N ALA A 230 -9.71 22.90 -15.51
CA ALA A 230 -9.29 23.84 -14.47
C ALA A 230 -10.43 24.36 -13.58
N SER A 231 -11.66 24.44 -14.11
CA SER A 231 -12.82 24.94 -13.33
C SER A 231 -14.13 24.75 -14.09
N PRO A 232 -15.15 24.08 -13.53
CA PRO A 232 -15.05 23.33 -12.27
C PRO A 232 -14.16 22.10 -12.42
N CYS A 233 -13.57 21.64 -11.31
CA CYS A 233 -12.88 20.35 -11.26
C CYS A 233 -13.83 19.23 -11.67
N ALA A 234 -13.40 18.39 -12.61
CA ALA A 234 -14.06 17.14 -12.95
C ALA A 234 -13.11 15.98 -12.54
N PRO A 235 -13.27 15.43 -11.32
CA PRO A 235 -12.36 14.43 -10.82
C PRO A 235 -12.43 13.14 -11.63
N THR A 236 -11.29 12.52 -11.88
CA THR A 236 -11.19 11.19 -12.48
C THR A 236 -10.18 10.34 -11.73
N ALA A 237 -10.42 9.03 -11.72
CA ALA A 237 -9.45 8.03 -11.28
C ALA A 237 -9.03 7.16 -12.45
N GLY A 238 -7.74 6.86 -12.55
CA GLY A 238 -7.16 6.04 -13.62
C GLY A 238 -5.88 5.35 -13.17
N LEU A 239 -5.25 4.60 -14.06
CA LEU A 239 -3.88 4.11 -13.88
C LEU A 239 -2.92 5.01 -14.66
N ASP A 240 -1.95 5.58 -13.94
CA ASP A 240 -0.76 6.15 -14.54
C ASP A 240 0.24 5.01 -14.83
N MET A 241 0.54 4.84 -16.10
CA MET A 241 1.41 3.78 -16.59
C MET A 241 2.72 4.35 -17.16
N GLU A 242 3.09 5.55 -16.73
CA GLU A 242 4.09 6.43 -17.31
C GLU A 242 3.74 6.88 -18.73
N ASN A 243 3.92 8.16 -19.01
CA ASN A 243 3.54 8.78 -20.29
C ASN A 243 2.07 8.58 -20.70
N GLY A 244 1.18 8.33 -19.74
CA GLY A 244 -0.26 8.28 -19.97
C GLY A 244 -1.08 7.68 -18.81
N ILE A 245 -2.23 8.34 -18.53
CA ILE A 245 -3.23 7.88 -17.58
C ILE A 245 -4.36 7.20 -18.36
N TYR A 246 -4.62 5.94 -18.05
CA TYR A 246 -5.53 5.09 -18.80
C TYR A 246 -6.69 4.58 -17.96
N GLY A 247 -7.79 4.22 -18.64
CA GLY A 247 -8.97 3.62 -18.03
C GLY A 247 -9.74 4.55 -17.09
N SER A 248 -9.61 5.87 -17.25
CA SER A 248 -10.17 6.86 -16.35
C SER A 248 -11.67 6.70 -16.14
N LEU A 249 -12.10 6.65 -14.87
CA LEU A 249 -13.49 6.68 -14.44
C LEU A 249 -13.81 8.05 -13.84
N PRO A 250 -14.96 8.67 -14.21
CA PRO A 250 -15.37 9.91 -13.57
C PRO A 250 -15.72 9.67 -12.10
N VAL A 251 -15.24 10.56 -11.25
CA VAL A 251 -15.53 10.59 -9.81
C VAL A 251 -16.66 11.59 -9.55
N PRO A 252 -17.70 11.25 -8.79
CA PRO A 252 -18.71 12.22 -8.40
C PRO A 252 -18.08 13.37 -7.60
N ASN A 253 -18.36 14.62 -8.03
CA ASN A 253 -17.89 15.81 -7.34
C ASN A 253 -18.31 15.80 -5.87
N GLY A 254 -17.39 16.20 -4.99
CA GLY A 254 -17.67 16.29 -3.56
C GLY A 254 -17.61 14.96 -2.82
N THR A 255 -17.15 13.88 -3.46
CA THR A 255 -16.89 12.60 -2.77
C THR A 255 -15.80 12.79 -1.72
N ALA A 256 -16.19 12.73 -0.45
CA ALA A 256 -15.29 12.98 0.67
C ALA A 256 -14.26 11.83 0.84
N PHE A 257 -14.73 10.60 0.69
CA PHE A 257 -13.87 9.41 0.78
C PHE A 257 -14.11 8.52 -0.45
N LEU A 258 -13.10 8.40 -1.25
CA LEU A 258 -13.09 7.72 -2.53
C LEU A 258 -12.26 6.46 -2.43
N THR A 259 -12.77 5.35 -2.98
CA THR A 259 -11.97 4.14 -3.19
C THR A 259 -11.61 4.06 -4.66
N ASP A 260 -10.32 3.99 -4.95
CA ASP A 260 -9.79 3.80 -6.29
C ASP A 260 -8.93 2.55 -6.30
N MET A 261 -9.14 1.68 -7.31
CA MET A 261 -8.42 0.43 -7.44
C MET A 261 -8.01 0.19 -8.89
N GLY A 262 -6.81 -0.32 -9.08
CA GLY A 262 -6.28 -0.81 -10.34
C GLY A 262 -5.87 -2.27 -10.23
N ALA A 263 -5.99 -3.00 -11.33
CA ALA A 263 -5.50 -4.36 -11.43
C ALA A 263 -4.99 -4.62 -12.85
N SER A 264 -3.77 -5.13 -12.97
CA SER A 264 -3.12 -5.41 -14.25
C SER A 264 -2.51 -6.82 -14.25
N ASP A 265 -2.59 -7.52 -15.39
CA ASP A 265 -1.84 -8.76 -15.58
C ASP A 265 -0.39 -8.51 -16.00
N GLY A 266 -0.05 -7.24 -16.22
CA GLY A 266 1.27 -6.80 -16.66
C GLY A 266 1.62 -7.16 -18.10
N GLN A 267 0.79 -7.92 -18.79
CA GLN A 267 1.07 -8.50 -20.10
C GLN A 267 0.14 -7.96 -21.19
N HIS A 268 -1.18 -7.95 -20.90
CA HIS A 268 -2.19 -7.70 -21.93
C HIS A 268 -3.37 -6.87 -21.43
N LEU A 269 -3.76 -7.02 -20.15
CA LEU A 269 -5.03 -6.55 -19.65
C LEU A 269 -4.89 -5.78 -18.33
N TYR A 270 -5.77 -4.80 -18.18
CA TYR A 270 -5.92 -4.06 -16.92
C TYR A 270 -7.39 -3.71 -16.67
N ALA A 271 -7.73 -3.31 -15.47
CA ALA A 271 -9.04 -2.78 -15.12
C ALA A 271 -8.91 -1.71 -14.03
N ILE A 272 -9.82 -0.72 -14.06
CA ILE A 272 -10.00 0.27 -13.01
C ILE A 272 -11.32 0.01 -12.32
N TYR A 273 -11.32 0.22 -11.01
CA TYR A 273 -12.50 0.17 -10.17
C TYR A 273 -12.55 1.40 -9.29
N GLN A 274 -13.75 1.88 -9.05
CA GLN A 274 -13.99 3.07 -8.25
C GLN A 274 -15.24 2.89 -7.39
N GLY A 275 -15.20 3.42 -6.18
CA GLY A 275 -16.34 3.39 -5.27
C GLY A 275 -16.32 4.53 -4.27
N ASN A 276 -17.41 4.68 -3.53
CA ASN A 276 -17.45 5.54 -2.36
C ASN A 276 -17.03 4.72 -1.14
N ALA A 277 -15.99 5.15 -0.42
CA ALA A 277 -15.50 4.45 0.76
C ALA A 277 -16.48 4.46 1.94
N GLN A 278 -17.55 5.29 1.87
CA GLN A 278 -18.57 5.36 2.90
C GLN A 278 -19.77 4.43 2.61
N SER A 279 -19.97 4.02 1.36
CA SER A 279 -21.18 3.25 0.98
C SER A 279 -21.08 2.65 -0.42
N GLY A 280 -21.86 1.60 -0.66
CA GLY A 280 -22.08 1.07 -1.99
C GLY A 280 -21.00 0.12 -2.50
N SER A 281 -21.09 -0.20 -3.78
CA SER A 281 -20.24 -1.12 -4.51
C SER A 281 -19.33 -0.38 -5.50
N LEU A 282 -18.37 -1.11 -6.07
CA LEU A 282 -17.50 -0.59 -7.12
C LEU A 282 -18.20 -0.45 -8.47
N THR A 283 -17.93 0.61 -9.18
CA THR A 283 -18.00 0.73 -10.64
C THR A 283 -16.70 0.26 -11.26
N THR A 284 -16.71 -0.19 -12.52
CA THR A 284 -15.50 -0.67 -13.20
C THR A 284 -15.53 -0.37 -14.68
N THR A 285 -14.35 -0.21 -15.28
CA THR A 285 -14.17 -0.18 -16.73
C THR A 285 -14.44 -1.54 -17.39
N GLY A 286 -14.49 -2.64 -16.58
CA GLY A 286 -14.24 -3.98 -17.09
C GLY A 286 -12.78 -4.16 -17.48
N MET A 287 -12.44 -5.35 -17.99
CA MET A 287 -11.09 -5.63 -18.50
C MET A 287 -10.86 -4.89 -19.81
N LEU A 288 -9.80 -4.11 -19.86
CA LEU A 288 -9.34 -3.35 -21.02
C LEU A 288 -7.99 -3.91 -21.49
N PRO A 289 -7.69 -3.85 -22.81
CA PRO A 289 -6.34 -4.16 -23.28
C PRO A 289 -5.37 -3.07 -22.84
N LEU A 290 -4.15 -3.46 -22.43
CA LEU A 290 -3.07 -2.51 -22.24
C LEU A 290 -2.86 -1.68 -23.50
N PRO A 291 -2.55 -0.37 -23.39
CA PRO A 291 -2.36 0.48 -24.56
C PRO A 291 -1.20 0.02 -25.44
N SER A 292 -1.19 0.47 -26.69
CA SER A 292 -0.09 0.18 -27.63
C SER A 292 1.22 0.76 -27.09
N GLY A 293 2.24 -0.07 -27.01
CA GLY A 293 3.55 0.28 -26.46
C GLY A 293 3.72 -0.01 -24.96
N TYR A 294 2.67 -0.58 -24.31
CA TYR A 294 2.69 -0.97 -22.90
C TYR A 294 2.58 -2.51 -22.71
N GLN A 295 2.87 -3.27 -23.74
CA GLN A 295 2.73 -4.74 -23.74
C GLN A 295 4.07 -5.42 -24.06
N PRO A 296 4.72 -6.09 -23.11
CA PRO A 296 4.40 -6.12 -21.68
C PRO A 296 4.75 -4.83 -20.96
N MET A 297 4.17 -4.62 -19.78
CA MET A 297 4.59 -3.56 -18.86
C MET A 297 6.05 -3.77 -18.44
N GLN A 298 6.70 -2.68 -18.03
CA GLN A 298 8.11 -2.66 -17.63
C GLN A 298 8.28 -2.16 -16.18
N GLN A 299 7.27 -2.37 -15.34
CA GLN A 299 7.29 -1.90 -13.94
C GLN A 299 8.64 -2.14 -13.29
N GLU A 300 9.11 -1.19 -12.47
CA GLU A 300 10.41 -1.28 -11.81
C GLU A 300 10.32 -1.56 -10.32
N GLY A 301 9.16 -1.35 -9.73
CA GLY A 301 8.85 -1.81 -8.39
C GLY A 301 9.01 -0.78 -7.27
N ALA A 302 9.48 0.45 -7.49
CA ALA A 302 9.44 1.48 -6.46
C ALA A 302 8.00 1.74 -6.00
N ILE A 303 7.82 2.20 -4.78
CA ILE A 303 6.51 2.57 -4.24
C ILE A 303 6.45 4.07 -4.06
N ILE A 304 5.43 4.71 -4.62
CA ILE A 304 5.20 6.15 -4.52
C ILE A 304 3.87 6.47 -3.85
N LEU A 305 3.78 7.65 -3.25
CA LEU A 305 2.56 8.23 -2.71
C LEU A 305 2.58 9.75 -2.86
N GLY A 306 1.61 10.29 -3.61
CA GLY A 306 1.39 11.72 -3.79
C GLY A 306 2.31 12.41 -4.78
N ILE A 307 3.04 11.66 -5.58
CA ILE A 307 3.97 12.11 -6.63
C ILE A 307 3.93 11.16 -7.82
N GLY A 308 4.43 11.58 -8.98
CA GLY A 308 4.72 10.70 -10.11
C GLY A 308 6.06 9.99 -9.98
N GLY A 309 6.34 9.06 -10.90
CA GLY A 309 7.53 8.20 -10.89
C GLY A 309 8.84 8.97 -10.96
N ASP A 310 8.88 10.04 -11.71
CA ASP A 310 10.02 10.96 -11.88
C ASP A 310 10.07 12.10 -10.82
N ASN A 311 9.32 11.96 -9.73
CA ASN A 311 9.06 12.98 -8.72
C ASN A 311 8.32 14.22 -9.25
N SER A 312 7.34 14.05 -10.15
CA SER A 312 6.36 15.09 -10.48
C SER A 312 5.49 15.38 -9.24
N ASN A 313 5.91 16.36 -8.42
CA ASN A 313 5.35 16.66 -7.09
C ASN A 313 4.48 17.92 -7.05
N PHE A 314 3.71 18.19 -8.12
CA PHE A 314 2.93 19.43 -8.24
C PHE A 314 1.46 19.25 -7.90
N ALA A 315 1.02 18.03 -7.64
CA ALA A 315 -0.37 17.71 -7.35
C ALA A 315 -0.77 18.01 -5.91
N THR A 316 -2.08 17.98 -5.69
CA THR A 316 -2.68 17.99 -4.35
C THR A 316 -3.64 16.83 -4.21
N GLY A 317 -3.77 16.27 -3.01
CA GLY A 317 -4.68 15.17 -2.74
C GLY A 317 -4.71 14.77 -1.28
N TYR A 318 -5.70 13.95 -0.91
CA TYR A 318 -5.87 13.38 0.41
C TYR A 318 -5.74 11.87 0.36
N PHE A 319 -4.91 11.30 1.21
CA PHE A 319 -4.67 9.85 1.33
C PHE A 319 -5.00 9.36 2.74
N PHE A 320 -5.59 8.17 2.84
CA PHE A 320 -5.96 7.54 4.12
C PHE A 320 -5.36 6.14 4.28
N GLU A 321 -5.50 5.28 3.28
CA GLU A 321 -4.93 3.94 3.22
C GLU A 321 -4.71 3.49 1.77
N GLY A 322 -3.78 2.57 1.56
CA GLY A 322 -3.53 1.97 0.27
C GLY A 322 -2.77 0.64 0.39
N VAL A 323 -2.96 -0.20 -0.60
CA VAL A 323 -2.35 -1.54 -0.66
C VAL A 323 -1.85 -1.81 -2.07
N MET A 324 -0.71 -2.48 -2.15
CA MET A 324 -0.24 -3.13 -3.38
C MET A 324 -0.19 -4.65 -3.17
N THR A 325 -0.51 -5.42 -4.20
CA THR A 325 -0.55 -6.88 -4.13
C THR A 325 0.42 -7.54 -5.11
N LYS A 326 0.90 -8.70 -4.74
CA LYS A 326 1.54 -9.61 -5.68
C LYS A 326 0.45 -10.39 -6.41
N GLY A 327 0.38 -10.22 -7.73
CA GLY A 327 -0.67 -10.81 -8.55
C GLY A 327 -1.89 -9.90 -8.72
N MET A 328 -2.61 -10.11 -9.80
CA MET A 328 -3.80 -9.36 -10.18
C MET A 328 -5.03 -9.86 -9.40
N PRO A 329 -5.65 -9.07 -8.51
CA PRO A 329 -6.85 -9.46 -7.80
C PRO A 329 -8.04 -9.60 -8.75
N THR A 330 -8.92 -10.57 -8.48
CA THR A 330 -10.18 -10.68 -9.21
C THR A 330 -11.16 -9.58 -8.82
N GLN A 331 -12.09 -9.24 -9.70
CA GLN A 331 -13.17 -8.29 -9.40
C GLN A 331 -13.95 -8.68 -8.14
N SER A 332 -14.18 -9.98 -7.91
CA SER A 332 -14.86 -10.45 -6.70
C SER A 332 -14.03 -10.22 -5.42
N ALA A 333 -12.72 -10.40 -5.49
CA ALA A 333 -11.83 -10.10 -4.36
C ALA A 333 -11.84 -8.59 -4.05
N LEU A 334 -11.75 -7.74 -5.07
CA LEU A 334 -11.82 -6.28 -4.91
C LEU A 334 -13.18 -5.82 -4.36
N ALA A 335 -14.28 -6.45 -4.76
CA ALA A 335 -15.61 -6.17 -4.21
C ALA A 335 -15.71 -6.51 -2.71
N VAL A 336 -15.03 -7.57 -2.25
CA VAL A 336 -14.94 -7.91 -0.81
C VAL A 336 -14.07 -6.90 -0.07
N VAL A 337 -12.96 -6.43 -0.67
CA VAL A 337 -12.13 -5.34 -0.11
C VAL A 337 -12.96 -4.06 0.00
N GLN A 338 -13.73 -3.67 -1.02
CA GLN A 338 -14.62 -2.51 -0.96
C GLN A 338 -15.62 -2.62 0.19
N ALA A 339 -16.25 -3.77 0.37
CA ALA A 339 -17.18 -3.99 1.48
C ALA A 339 -16.49 -3.85 2.85
N ASN A 340 -15.21 -4.26 2.97
CA ASN A 340 -14.41 -4.05 4.16
C ASN A 340 -14.10 -2.55 4.40
N ILE A 341 -13.72 -1.82 3.34
CA ILE A 341 -13.48 -0.36 3.41
C ILE A 341 -14.74 0.38 3.88
N VAL A 342 -15.90 0.06 3.30
CA VAL A 342 -17.19 0.63 3.75
C VAL A 342 -17.48 0.30 5.21
N LYS A 343 -17.20 -0.94 5.63
CA LYS A 343 -17.38 -1.38 7.02
C LYS A 343 -16.42 -0.67 8.00
N ALA A 344 -15.26 -0.21 7.54
CA ALA A 344 -14.33 0.56 8.38
C ALA A 344 -14.95 1.85 8.91
N GLY A 345 -15.99 2.38 8.25
CA GLY A 345 -16.80 3.48 8.75
C GLY A 345 -16.14 4.84 8.60
N TYR A 346 -15.59 5.12 7.42
CA TYR A 346 -15.20 6.48 7.03
C TYR A 346 -16.40 7.41 7.15
N ALA A 347 -16.27 8.52 7.86
CA ALA A 347 -17.38 9.40 8.20
C ALA A 347 -16.95 10.87 8.32
N GLY A 348 -17.94 11.76 8.28
CA GLY A 348 -17.75 13.21 8.39
C GLY A 348 -17.52 13.88 7.03
N THR A 349 -17.37 15.20 7.10
CA THR A 349 -16.99 16.05 5.99
C THR A 349 -15.53 16.46 6.17
N LEU A 350 -14.72 16.20 5.16
CA LEU A 350 -13.37 16.75 5.12
C LEU A 350 -13.43 18.24 4.82
N GLN A 351 -12.58 19.01 5.46
CA GLN A 351 -12.42 20.42 5.09
C GLN A 351 -11.55 20.49 3.85
N PRO A 352 -11.94 21.24 2.80
CA PRO A 352 -11.16 21.38 1.58
C PRO A 352 -9.88 22.19 1.81
#